data_b1a199f1e538b1bec0cbad9a07c1c4d3
#
_entry.id   b1a199f1e538b1bec0cbad9a07c1c4d3
#
_cell.length_a   1.000
_cell.length_b   1.000
_cell.length_c   1.000
_cell.angle_alpha   90.00
_cell.angle_beta   90.00
_cell.angle_gamma   90.00
#
_symmetry.space_group_name_H-M   'P 1'
#
loop_
_entity.id
_entity.type
_entity.pdbx_description
1 polymer ?
#
loop_
_entity_poly.entity_id
_entity_poly.type
_entity_poly.pdbx_seq_one_letter_code
_entity_poly.pdbx_strand_id
1 'polypeptide(L)'
;MQLIPALLLAAALPAATFVALDLAIPRAAAATPPADSQALYEQHCQSCHGANRLGGAGPALLPESLSRIKPAEAHSVIRDGRPASQMAAYSSVLNEAQITDLVDYLYQPSAVPPTWSDADIRASHRILKDVASLPTSPQHGADPRNLFVVVEAGDNHVTILDGDRFEPLTRFQSHFALHGGPKFSPDGRFVYFASRDGWISVYDLHNLSMIAEVRAGLNTRNLAVSNDGRWVLVGNYLPGNLVLLDARDLSLIKHIPAVGQDGTPSRVSAVYTAPPRDSFVVALKDVQEAWELSYAGEPTFEPRRIKAADFLDDFSFTPDYRHLLATSRKAHGGQVIDLDTGKAVTDIPLPGMPHLGSGIYWKRDGKWVFATPNVSKGLISVLDMETWKLIKEIPTEGPGFFMRSQANSPYAWTDVFFGPNNDAVHLIDKQTLEVAHTLRPMPGKNAAHVEFTNDGRYALLSVWDTEGALIIYDAKTLEEVKRIPMNKPSGKYNVGNKIDFAEGTSH
;
A
#
# COMPACT_ATOMS: atom_id res chain seq x y z
N MET A 1 54.70 66.93 -16.71
CA MET A 1 54.55 65.82 -17.68
C MET A 1 53.15 65.35 -17.58
N GLN A 2 52.42 65.42 -18.67
CA GLN A 2 50.96 65.57 -18.80
C GLN A 2 50.16 64.33 -18.47
N LEU A 3 49.14 64.52 -17.64
CA LEU A 3 48.03 63.59 -17.42
C LEU A 3 47.00 63.73 -18.54
N ILE A 4 46.59 62.63 -19.16
CA ILE A 4 45.49 62.56 -20.11
C ILE A 4 44.33 61.90 -19.40
N PRO A 5 43.13 62.48 -19.34
CA PRO A 5 41.98 61.86 -18.77
C PRO A 5 41.25 60.89 -19.77
N ALA A 6 40.94 59.69 -19.35
CA ALA A 6 40.15 58.77 -20.12
C ALA A 6 38.65 59.12 -19.99
N LEU A 7 38.02 59.35 -21.13
CA LEU A 7 36.55 59.52 -21.26
C LEU A 7 35.83 58.14 -21.16
N LEU A 8 34.96 57.99 -20.20
CA LEU A 8 34.02 56.88 -20.13
C LEU A 8 32.77 57.21 -20.94
N LEU A 9 32.59 56.50 -22.06
CA LEU A 9 31.36 56.50 -22.84
C LEU A 9 30.37 55.52 -22.20
N ALA A 10 29.29 56.02 -21.62
CA ALA A 10 28.18 55.23 -21.18
C ALA A 10 27.26 54.94 -22.38
N ALA A 11 27.26 53.71 -22.83
CA ALA A 11 26.28 53.23 -23.82
C ALA A 11 24.99 52.82 -23.10
N ALA A 12 23.90 53.55 -23.34
CA ALA A 12 22.58 53.23 -22.90
C ALA A 12 22.01 52.11 -23.80
N LEU A 13 21.74 50.93 -23.24
CA LEU A 13 20.99 49.86 -23.87
C LEU A 13 19.48 50.14 -23.71
N PRO A 14 18.68 49.98 -24.73
CA PRO A 14 17.23 50.12 -24.59
C PRO A 14 16.63 48.93 -23.83
N ALA A 15 15.77 49.21 -22.84
CA ALA A 15 15.00 48.24 -22.12
C ALA A 15 14.01 47.53 -23.09
N ALA A 16 14.27 46.29 -23.42
CA ALA A 16 13.33 45.43 -24.11
C ALA A 16 12.23 44.98 -23.13
N THR A 17 11.06 45.55 -23.29
CA THR A 17 9.84 45.09 -22.63
C THR A 17 9.49 43.71 -23.19
N PHE A 18 9.77 42.64 -22.43
CA PHE A 18 9.24 41.32 -22.70
C PHE A 18 7.74 41.33 -22.36
N VAL A 19 6.90 41.41 -23.36
CA VAL A 19 5.50 41.05 -23.25
C VAL A 19 5.46 39.50 -23.12
N ALA A 20 5.20 39.02 -21.92
CA ALA A 20 4.89 37.60 -21.71
C ALA A 20 3.57 37.31 -22.43
N LEU A 21 3.66 36.67 -23.60
CA LEU A 21 2.51 36.08 -24.23
C LEU A 21 2.15 34.83 -23.41
N ASP A 22 1.12 34.94 -22.57
CA ASP A 22 0.47 33.79 -21.94
C ASP A 22 -0.17 32.95 -23.06
N LEU A 23 0.61 32.02 -23.62
CA LEU A 23 0.08 30.92 -24.42
C LEU A 23 -0.67 29.97 -23.47
N ALA A 24 -1.93 30.33 -23.17
CA ALA A 24 -2.87 29.38 -22.62
C ALA A 24 -2.97 28.22 -23.62
N ILE A 25 -2.28 27.10 -23.31
CA ILE A 25 -2.47 25.84 -24.03
C ILE A 25 -3.94 25.51 -23.84
N PRO A 26 -4.76 25.45 -24.89
CA PRO A 26 -6.14 25.05 -24.76
C PRO A 26 -6.13 23.63 -24.22
N ARG A 27 -6.59 23.47 -22.97
CA ARG A 27 -6.92 22.16 -22.41
C ARG A 27 -7.98 21.58 -23.35
N ALA A 28 -7.58 20.55 -24.10
CA ALA A 28 -8.51 19.88 -25.00
C ALA A 28 -9.77 19.58 -24.20
N ALA A 29 -10.89 20.15 -24.59
CA ALA A 29 -12.18 19.83 -24.02
C ALA A 29 -12.34 18.33 -24.18
N ALA A 30 -12.53 17.60 -23.07
CA ALA A 30 -12.80 16.17 -23.11
C ALA A 30 -14.01 16.01 -24.04
N ALA A 31 -13.85 15.23 -25.11
CA ALA A 31 -14.94 14.94 -26.03
C ALA A 31 -16.10 14.37 -25.20
N THR A 32 -17.28 14.92 -25.36
CA THR A 32 -18.48 14.37 -24.70
C THR A 32 -18.64 12.93 -25.20
N PRO A 33 -18.75 11.93 -24.28
CA PRO A 33 -18.93 10.54 -24.72
C PRO A 33 -20.15 10.44 -25.68
N PRO A 34 -20.13 9.53 -26.64
CA PRO A 34 -21.34 9.20 -27.35
C PRO A 34 -22.43 8.87 -26.31
N ALA A 35 -23.64 9.41 -26.48
CA ALA A 35 -24.78 9.16 -25.59
C ALA A 35 -25.03 7.64 -25.36
N ASP A 36 -24.64 6.84 -26.33
CA ASP A 36 -24.69 5.38 -26.32
C ASP A 36 -23.77 4.72 -25.22
N SER A 37 -22.58 5.27 -24.92
CA SER A 37 -21.66 4.62 -24.00
C SER A 37 -22.15 4.64 -22.53
N GLN A 38 -22.78 5.73 -22.11
CA GLN A 38 -23.43 5.81 -20.81
C GLN A 38 -24.61 4.83 -20.72
N ALA A 39 -25.45 4.77 -21.77
CA ALA A 39 -26.57 3.84 -21.84
C ALA A 39 -26.09 2.38 -21.81
N LEU A 40 -25.03 2.04 -22.55
CA LEU A 40 -24.40 0.72 -22.48
C LEU A 40 -23.89 0.39 -21.08
N TYR A 41 -23.26 1.35 -20.38
CA TYR A 41 -22.83 1.18 -18.99
C TYR A 41 -24.02 0.92 -18.06
N GLU A 42 -25.07 1.72 -18.15
CA GLU A 42 -26.27 1.58 -17.33
C GLU A 42 -26.96 0.24 -17.56
N GLN A 43 -27.01 -0.22 -18.81
CA GLN A 43 -27.63 -1.48 -19.18
C GLN A 43 -26.84 -2.71 -18.73
N HIS A 44 -25.51 -2.71 -18.85
CA HIS A 44 -24.68 -3.91 -18.72
C HIS A 44 -23.76 -3.95 -17.52
N CYS A 45 -23.40 -2.78 -16.98
CA CYS A 45 -22.32 -2.67 -15.97
C CYS A 45 -22.80 -2.15 -14.62
N GLN A 46 -23.80 -1.26 -14.61
CA GLN A 46 -24.24 -0.54 -13.41
C GLN A 46 -24.73 -1.44 -12.29
N SER A 47 -25.37 -2.58 -12.61
CA SER A 47 -25.86 -3.51 -11.58
C SER A 47 -24.77 -4.02 -10.64
N CYS A 48 -23.55 -4.17 -11.13
CA CYS A 48 -22.39 -4.58 -10.36
C CYS A 48 -21.49 -3.39 -9.98
N HIS A 49 -21.25 -2.46 -10.92
CA HIS A 49 -20.30 -1.37 -10.73
C HIS A 49 -20.93 -0.06 -10.24
N GLY A 50 -22.19 -0.09 -9.86
CA GLY A 50 -22.93 1.02 -9.23
C GLY A 50 -23.31 2.16 -10.15
N ALA A 51 -24.28 2.96 -9.72
CA ALA A 51 -24.63 4.20 -10.41
C ALA A 51 -23.41 5.14 -10.46
N ASN A 52 -23.28 5.89 -11.54
CA ASN A 52 -22.18 6.82 -11.76
C ASN A 52 -20.78 6.20 -11.65
N ARG A 53 -20.65 4.91 -11.86
CA ARG A 53 -19.37 4.15 -11.76
C ARG A 53 -18.75 4.11 -10.36
N LEU A 54 -19.53 4.35 -9.31
CA LEU A 54 -19.03 4.47 -7.93
C LEU A 54 -18.74 3.12 -7.23
N GLY A 55 -19.00 2.00 -7.92
CA GLY A 55 -18.83 0.66 -7.37
C GLY A 55 -20.07 0.17 -6.62
N GLY A 56 -20.13 -1.12 -6.38
CA GLY A 56 -21.20 -1.83 -5.69
C GLY A 56 -20.72 -3.24 -5.34
N ALA A 57 -21.30 -4.28 -5.94
CA ALA A 57 -20.77 -5.64 -5.87
C ALA A 57 -19.41 -5.77 -6.56
N GLY A 58 -19.19 -4.98 -7.64
CA GLY A 58 -17.91 -4.81 -8.30
C GLY A 58 -17.24 -3.48 -7.92
N PRO A 59 -15.95 -3.29 -8.26
CA PRO A 59 -15.20 -2.09 -7.93
C PRO A 59 -15.73 -0.84 -8.63
N ALA A 60 -15.37 0.33 -8.09
CA ALA A 60 -15.59 1.60 -8.78
C ALA A 60 -14.81 1.64 -10.12
N LEU A 61 -15.47 2.10 -11.18
CA LEU A 61 -14.90 2.25 -12.53
C LEU A 61 -14.64 3.73 -12.86
N LEU A 62 -13.97 4.42 -11.94
CA LEU A 62 -13.53 5.80 -12.11
C LEU A 62 -12.07 5.82 -12.63
N PRO A 63 -11.66 6.85 -13.40
CA PRO A 63 -10.28 6.97 -13.88
C PRO A 63 -9.24 6.82 -12.77
N GLU A 64 -9.52 7.37 -11.60
CA GLU A 64 -8.66 7.29 -10.41
C GLU A 64 -8.52 5.84 -9.91
N SER A 65 -9.60 5.07 -9.95
CA SER A 65 -9.62 3.65 -9.57
C SER A 65 -8.95 2.77 -10.63
N LEU A 66 -9.06 3.16 -11.91
CA LEU A 66 -8.51 2.45 -13.06
C LEU A 66 -7.05 2.83 -13.37
N SER A 67 -6.44 3.72 -12.61
CA SER A 67 -5.10 4.28 -12.88
C SER A 67 -3.96 3.25 -13.05
N ARG A 68 -4.17 2.00 -12.62
CA ARG A 68 -3.22 0.90 -12.76
C ARG A 68 -3.55 -0.10 -13.86
N ILE A 69 -4.70 0.02 -14.46
CA ILE A 69 -5.17 -0.81 -15.57
C ILE A 69 -5.03 0.03 -16.83
N LYS A 70 -4.36 -0.48 -17.85
CA LYS A 70 -4.25 0.21 -19.13
C LYS A 70 -5.56 0.04 -19.92
N PRO A 71 -5.96 1.01 -20.79
CA PRO A 71 -7.16 0.87 -21.59
C PRO A 71 -7.26 -0.45 -22.38
N ALA A 72 -6.15 -0.92 -22.95
CA ALA A 72 -6.12 -2.21 -23.66
C ALA A 72 -6.38 -3.42 -22.72
N GLU A 73 -5.94 -3.36 -21.47
CA GLU A 73 -6.24 -4.40 -20.48
C GLU A 73 -7.70 -4.33 -20.05
N ALA A 74 -8.24 -3.13 -19.83
CA ALA A 74 -9.67 -2.93 -19.53
C ALA A 74 -10.56 -3.46 -20.67
N HIS A 75 -10.16 -3.24 -21.92
CA HIS A 75 -10.81 -3.79 -23.09
C HIS A 75 -10.88 -5.32 -23.05
N SER A 76 -9.73 -5.97 -22.79
CA SER A 76 -9.68 -7.44 -22.66
C SER A 76 -10.54 -7.95 -21.50
N VAL A 77 -10.54 -7.24 -20.36
CA VAL A 77 -11.38 -7.60 -19.19
C VAL A 77 -12.87 -7.53 -19.53
N ILE A 78 -13.31 -6.52 -20.27
CA ILE A 78 -14.73 -6.43 -20.70
C ILE A 78 -15.05 -7.53 -21.70
N ARG A 79 -14.19 -7.74 -22.69
CA ARG A 79 -14.39 -8.73 -23.73
C ARG A 79 -14.44 -10.15 -23.18
N ASP A 80 -13.44 -10.54 -22.39
CA ASP A 80 -13.16 -11.93 -22.00
C ASP A 80 -13.60 -12.28 -20.57
N GLY A 81 -14.00 -11.27 -19.78
CA GLY A 81 -14.28 -11.43 -18.36
C GLY A 81 -13.02 -11.61 -17.50
N ARG A 82 -13.22 -11.95 -16.24
CA ARG A 82 -12.13 -12.36 -15.32
C ARG A 82 -12.39 -13.74 -14.79
N PRO A 83 -11.52 -14.72 -15.07
CA PRO A 83 -11.60 -16.04 -14.47
C PRO A 83 -11.69 -15.96 -12.93
N ALA A 84 -12.46 -16.87 -12.34
CA ALA A 84 -12.68 -16.97 -10.89
C ALA A 84 -13.25 -15.70 -10.24
N SER A 85 -13.95 -14.85 -11.01
CA SER A 85 -14.66 -13.67 -10.50
C SER A 85 -16.09 -13.61 -11.06
N GLN A 86 -16.89 -12.67 -10.54
CA GLN A 86 -18.24 -12.42 -11.07
C GLN A 86 -18.26 -11.53 -12.32
N MET A 87 -17.08 -11.07 -12.80
CA MET A 87 -16.97 -10.29 -14.02
C MET A 87 -17.08 -11.19 -15.24
N ALA A 88 -18.29 -11.26 -15.81
CA ALA A 88 -18.58 -12.07 -17.00
C ALA A 88 -17.91 -11.53 -18.25
N ALA A 89 -17.73 -12.37 -19.25
CA ALA A 89 -17.32 -11.97 -20.60
C ALA A 89 -18.49 -11.32 -21.34
N TYR A 90 -18.25 -10.21 -22.02
CA TYR A 90 -19.28 -9.47 -22.77
C TYR A 90 -19.12 -9.58 -24.29
N SER A 91 -18.15 -10.33 -24.80
CA SER A 91 -17.93 -10.54 -26.24
C SER A 91 -19.11 -11.16 -26.99
N SER A 92 -20.01 -11.87 -26.30
CA SER A 92 -21.26 -12.41 -26.88
C SER A 92 -22.40 -11.39 -26.92
N VAL A 93 -22.29 -10.26 -26.23
CA VAL A 93 -23.34 -9.26 -26.03
C VAL A 93 -22.98 -7.93 -26.68
N LEU A 94 -21.69 -7.56 -26.65
CA LEU A 94 -21.14 -6.31 -27.14
C LEU A 94 -20.15 -6.58 -28.27
N ASN A 95 -20.20 -5.77 -29.33
CA ASN A 95 -19.18 -5.81 -30.38
C ASN A 95 -17.92 -5.02 -29.98
N GLU A 96 -16.84 -5.17 -30.74
CA GLU A 96 -15.53 -4.54 -30.45
C GLU A 96 -15.60 -3.00 -30.36
N ALA A 97 -16.45 -2.35 -31.22
CA ALA A 97 -16.62 -0.90 -31.19
C ALA A 97 -17.30 -0.46 -29.87
N GLN A 98 -18.37 -1.15 -29.48
CA GLN A 98 -19.06 -0.88 -28.21
C GLN A 98 -18.16 -1.09 -26.98
N ILE A 99 -17.31 -2.11 -27.00
CA ILE A 99 -16.32 -2.34 -25.93
C ILE A 99 -15.31 -1.20 -25.90
N THR A 100 -14.81 -0.75 -27.05
CA THR A 100 -13.90 0.39 -27.14
C THR A 100 -14.54 1.68 -26.62
N ASP A 101 -15.75 1.98 -27.02
CA ASP A 101 -16.50 3.15 -26.57
C ASP A 101 -16.76 3.13 -25.06
N LEU A 102 -17.06 1.94 -24.50
CA LEU A 102 -17.17 1.75 -23.05
C LEU A 102 -15.86 2.01 -22.33
N VAL A 103 -14.74 1.49 -22.84
CA VAL A 103 -13.40 1.76 -22.25
C VAL A 103 -13.14 3.26 -22.26
N ASP A 104 -13.34 3.94 -23.37
CA ASP A 104 -13.15 5.39 -23.48
C ASP A 104 -14.02 6.15 -22.47
N TYR A 105 -15.27 5.75 -22.30
CA TYR A 105 -16.17 6.30 -21.29
C TYR A 105 -15.68 6.08 -19.87
N LEU A 106 -15.15 4.90 -19.54
CA LEU A 106 -14.67 4.59 -18.20
C LEU A 106 -13.44 5.42 -17.81
N TYR A 107 -12.59 5.77 -18.78
CA TYR A 107 -11.40 6.60 -18.53
C TYR A 107 -11.65 8.10 -18.61
N GLN A 108 -12.88 8.53 -18.93
CA GLN A 108 -13.23 9.94 -18.83
C GLN A 108 -13.54 10.37 -17.40
N PRO A 109 -13.16 11.59 -17.01
CA PRO A 109 -13.55 12.16 -15.73
C PRO A 109 -15.08 12.10 -15.55
N SER A 110 -15.52 11.87 -14.32
CA SER A 110 -16.95 11.94 -14.00
C SER A 110 -17.45 13.37 -14.19
N ALA A 111 -18.65 13.53 -14.78
CA ALA A 111 -19.30 14.83 -14.92
C ALA A 111 -19.63 15.47 -13.56
N VAL A 112 -19.85 14.63 -12.53
CA VAL A 112 -20.05 15.05 -11.15
C VAL A 112 -18.85 14.53 -10.35
N PRO A 113 -18.17 15.36 -9.54
CA PRO A 113 -17.09 14.90 -8.68
C PRO A 113 -17.57 13.75 -7.80
N PRO A 114 -16.81 12.63 -7.74
CA PRO A 114 -17.20 11.51 -6.92
C PRO A 114 -17.15 11.90 -5.44
N THR A 115 -18.25 11.71 -4.73
CA THR A 115 -18.37 11.96 -3.28
C THR A 115 -18.72 10.69 -2.54
N TRP A 116 -18.30 10.60 -1.29
CA TRP A 116 -18.69 9.56 -0.36
C TRP A 116 -18.82 10.20 1.02
N SER A 117 -20.04 10.46 1.41
CA SER A 117 -20.38 11.24 2.61
C SER A 117 -20.45 10.36 3.86
N ASP A 118 -20.54 11.00 5.04
CA ASP A 118 -20.81 10.31 6.30
C ASP A 118 -22.11 9.49 6.24
N ALA A 119 -23.12 9.98 5.54
CA ALA A 119 -24.38 9.25 5.36
C ALA A 119 -24.15 7.97 4.52
N ASP A 120 -23.34 8.04 3.47
CA ASP A 120 -23.00 6.88 2.65
C ASP A 120 -22.17 5.86 3.45
N ILE A 121 -21.20 6.33 4.24
CA ILE A 121 -20.40 5.47 5.14
C ILE A 121 -21.34 4.73 6.10
N ARG A 122 -22.21 5.48 6.83
CA ARG A 122 -23.16 4.88 7.78
C ARG A 122 -24.15 3.93 7.10
N ALA A 123 -24.64 4.26 5.93
CA ALA A 123 -25.57 3.41 5.16
C ALA A 123 -24.92 2.10 4.68
N SER A 124 -23.61 2.11 4.46
CA SER A 124 -22.85 0.91 4.05
C SER A 124 -22.46 -0.01 5.22
N HIS A 125 -22.54 0.50 6.46
CA HIS A 125 -22.08 -0.21 7.64
C HIS A 125 -22.95 -1.44 7.94
N ARG A 126 -22.30 -2.57 8.18
CA ARG A 126 -22.95 -3.87 8.46
C ARG A 126 -22.26 -4.53 9.64
N ILE A 127 -23.02 -4.80 10.70
CA ILE A 127 -22.59 -5.67 11.80
C ILE A 127 -23.08 -7.09 11.46
N LEU A 128 -22.15 -8.01 11.31
CA LEU A 128 -22.43 -9.41 10.94
C LEU A 128 -22.48 -10.30 12.17
N LYS A 129 -21.67 -9.98 13.19
CA LYS A 129 -21.70 -10.64 14.50
C LYS A 129 -21.42 -9.65 15.62
N ASP A 130 -22.11 -9.79 16.73
CA ASP A 130 -21.81 -9.04 17.94
C ASP A 130 -20.61 -9.67 18.66
N VAL A 131 -19.51 -8.92 18.74
CA VAL A 131 -18.27 -9.36 19.40
C VAL A 131 -18.50 -9.74 20.86
N ALA A 132 -19.42 -9.06 21.57
CA ALA A 132 -19.73 -9.35 22.96
C ALA A 132 -20.37 -10.73 23.15
N SER A 133 -20.98 -11.30 22.12
CA SER A 133 -21.56 -12.64 22.13
C SER A 133 -20.57 -13.77 21.84
N LEU A 134 -19.34 -13.44 21.40
CA LEU A 134 -18.35 -14.43 20.98
C LEU A 134 -17.39 -14.80 22.12
N PRO A 135 -16.96 -16.08 22.17
CA PRO A 135 -15.90 -16.50 23.09
C PRO A 135 -14.65 -15.64 22.96
N THR A 136 -14.02 -15.33 24.08
CA THR A 136 -12.75 -14.58 24.10
C THR A 136 -11.54 -15.47 23.83
N SER A 137 -11.63 -16.76 24.17
CA SER A 137 -10.59 -17.75 23.89
C SER A 137 -10.69 -18.29 22.46
N PRO A 138 -9.56 -18.68 21.84
CA PRO A 138 -9.57 -19.28 20.51
C PRO A 138 -10.44 -20.55 20.46
N GLN A 139 -11.24 -20.68 19.40
CA GLN A 139 -12.11 -21.83 19.14
C GLN A 139 -11.47 -22.84 18.17
N HIS A 140 -10.16 -22.75 17.97
CA HIS A 140 -9.32 -23.64 17.16
C HIS A 140 -8.10 -24.09 17.98
N GLY A 141 -7.42 -25.16 17.53
CA GLY A 141 -6.26 -25.71 18.24
C GLY A 141 -4.89 -25.17 17.80
N ALA A 142 -4.85 -24.17 16.93
CA ALA A 142 -3.60 -23.54 16.46
C ALA A 142 -3.13 -22.46 17.44
N ASP A 143 -1.82 -22.19 17.47
CA ASP A 143 -1.27 -21.04 18.18
C ASP A 143 -1.72 -19.73 17.54
N PRO A 144 -2.51 -18.87 18.23
CA PRO A 144 -2.99 -17.62 17.67
C PRO A 144 -1.88 -16.68 17.20
N ARG A 145 -0.71 -16.72 17.84
CA ARG A 145 0.43 -15.87 17.48
C ARG A 145 1.17 -16.38 16.24
N ASN A 146 1.04 -17.67 15.92
CA ASN A 146 1.67 -18.24 14.73
C ASN A 146 0.67 -18.47 13.57
N LEU A 147 -0.50 -17.85 13.63
CA LEU A 147 -1.41 -17.83 12.49
C LEU A 147 -0.86 -16.96 11.36
N PHE A 148 -1.15 -17.37 10.13
CA PHE A 148 -0.92 -16.56 8.94
C PHE A 148 -2.24 -16.14 8.30
N VAL A 149 -2.32 -14.88 7.96
CA VAL A 149 -3.38 -14.33 7.12
C VAL A 149 -2.84 -14.27 5.69
N VAL A 150 -3.33 -15.15 4.82
CA VAL A 150 -2.91 -15.25 3.42
C VAL A 150 -3.95 -14.61 2.52
N VAL A 151 -3.58 -13.56 1.78
CA VAL A 151 -4.45 -12.89 0.82
C VAL A 151 -4.28 -13.53 -0.55
N GLU A 152 -5.37 -14.06 -1.10
CA GLU A 152 -5.43 -14.67 -2.44
C GLU A 152 -6.08 -13.67 -3.41
N ALA A 153 -5.25 -12.93 -4.14
CA ALA A 153 -5.73 -11.87 -5.05
C ALA A 153 -6.35 -12.42 -6.35
N GLY A 154 -6.13 -13.70 -6.65
CA GLY A 154 -6.62 -14.31 -7.90
C GLY A 154 -8.13 -14.47 -7.94
N ASP A 155 -8.76 -14.71 -6.79
CA ASP A 155 -10.19 -14.92 -6.67
C ASP A 155 -10.84 -14.17 -5.49
N ASN A 156 -10.12 -13.19 -4.91
CA ASN A 156 -10.57 -12.36 -3.79
C ASN A 156 -10.95 -13.17 -2.56
N HIS A 157 -10.04 -14.01 -2.08
CA HIS A 157 -10.22 -14.77 -0.84
C HIS A 157 -9.10 -14.45 0.15
N VAL A 158 -9.35 -14.80 1.39
CA VAL A 158 -8.37 -14.84 2.47
C VAL A 158 -8.39 -16.23 3.09
N THR A 159 -7.22 -16.83 3.26
CA THR A 159 -7.01 -18.06 4.00
C THR A 159 -6.34 -17.76 5.33
N ILE A 160 -6.90 -18.26 6.42
CA ILE A 160 -6.23 -18.31 7.73
C ILE A 160 -5.53 -19.65 7.84
N LEU A 161 -4.21 -19.62 7.98
CA LEU A 161 -3.33 -20.79 7.98
C LEU A 161 -2.74 -21.00 9.37
N ASP A 162 -2.76 -22.23 9.87
CA ASP A 162 -2.00 -22.67 11.03
C ASP A 162 -0.50 -22.67 10.66
N GLY A 163 0.30 -21.86 11.33
CA GLY A 163 1.74 -21.71 11.05
C GLY A 163 2.62 -22.83 11.60
N ASP A 164 2.08 -23.73 12.43
CA ASP A 164 2.82 -24.89 12.94
C ASP A 164 2.62 -26.11 12.06
N ARG A 165 1.39 -26.31 11.56
CA ARG A 165 1.01 -27.47 10.73
C ARG A 165 1.00 -27.15 9.22
N PHE A 166 0.97 -25.86 8.88
CA PHE A 166 0.77 -25.38 7.51
C PHE A 166 -0.51 -25.94 6.88
N GLU A 167 -1.60 -25.85 7.63
CA GLU A 167 -2.91 -26.32 7.23
C GLU A 167 -3.91 -25.15 7.28
N PRO A 168 -4.77 -24.99 6.26
CA PRO A 168 -5.83 -23.98 6.30
C PRO A 168 -6.82 -24.29 7.41
N LEU A 169 -7.08 -23.32 8.29
CA LEU A 169 -8.15 -23.38 9.27
C LEU A 169 -9.49 -22.97 8.66
N THR A 170 -9.47 -21.96 7.82
CA THR A 170 -10.64 -21.45 7.10
C THR A 170 -10.21 -20.67 5.87
N ARG A 171 -11.12 -20.54 4.91
CA ARG A 171 -10.98 -19.71 3.71
C ARG A 171 -12.31 -18.98 3.47
N PHE A 172 -12.27 -17.67 3.30
CA PHE A 172 -13.47 -16.86 3.10
C PHE A 172 -13.28 -15.83 1.98
N GLN A 173 -14.40 -15.43 1.39
CA GLN A 173 -14.38 -14.39 0.34
C GLN A 173 -14.11 -13.01 0.95
N SER A 174 -13.24 -12.26 0.33
CA SER A 174 -12.93 -10.87 0.67
C SER A 174 -13.51 -9.89 -0.35
N HIS A 175 -13.51 -8.61 0.01
CA HIS A 175 -13.77 -7.56 -0.96
C HIS A 175 -12.66 -7.49 -2.02
N PHE A 176 -12.96 -6.81 -3.13
CA PHE A 176 -12.08 -6.69 -4.28
C PHE A 176 -10.75 -6.04 -3.93
N ALA A 177 -9.64 -6.63 -4.40
CA ALA A 177 -8.29 -6.08 -4.36
C ALA A 177 -7.89 -5.54 -2.98
N LEU A 178 -7.78 -6.41 -1.98
CA LEU A 178 -7.21 -6.07 -0.69
C LEU A 178 -5.82 -5.44 -0.87
N HIS A 179 -5.55 -4.35 -0.16
CA HIS A 179 -4.35 -3.55 -0.33
C HIS A 179 -3.83 -2.96 0.99
N GLY A 180 -2.52 -2.69 1.04
CA GLY A 180 -1.86 -2.09 2.20
C GLY A 180 -1.50 -3.09 3.30
N GLY A 181 -1.72 -4.36 3.07
CA GLY A 181 -1.56 -5.45 4.05
C GLY A 181 -2.61 -5.39 5.16
N PRO A 182 -3.07 -6.52 5.68
CA PRO A 182 -3.91 -6.56 6.86
C PRO A 182 -3.18 -5.98 8.08
N LYS A 183 -3.95 -5.37 8.97
CA LYS A 183 -3.48 -4.86 10.26
C LYS A 183 -4.17 -5.60 11.38
N PHE A 184 -3.50 -5.73 12.51
CA PHE A 184 -3.97 -6.53 13.63
C PHE A 184 -4.28 -5.65 14.83
N SER A 185 -5.23 -6.11 15.67
CA SER A 185 -5.37 -5.56 17.02
C SER A 185 -4.11 -5.88 17.84
N PRO A 186 -3.79 -5.08 18.87
CA PRO A 186 -2.56 -5.29 19.67
C PRO A 186 -2.48 -6.67 20.34
N ASP A 187 -3.62 -7.28 20.63
CA ASP A 187 -3.72 -8.63 21.21
C ASP A 187 -3.68 -9.75 20.15
N GLY A 188 -3.66 -9.40 18.85
CA GLY A 188 -3.64 -10.35 17.74
C GLY A 188 -4.96 -11.06 17.47
N ARG A 189 -6.05 -10.74 18.20
CA ARG A 189 -7.35 -11.36 18.02
C ARG A 189 -8.05 -10.94 16.74
N PHE A 190 -8.05 -9.64 16.43
CA PHE A 190 -8.74 -9.11 15.27
C PHE A 190 -7.79 -8.76 14.16
N VAL A 191 -8.20 -9.02 12.92
CA VAL A 191 -7.51 -8.58 11.72
C VAL A 191 -8.42 -7.69 10.89
N TYR A 192 -7.86 -6.58 10.40
CA TYR A 192 -8.54 -5.55 9.62
C TYR A 192 -8.00 -5.54 8.20
N PHE A 193 -8.92 -5.50 7.24
CA PHE A 193 -8.60 -5.47 5.82
C PHE A 193 -9.10 -4.17 5.20
N ALA A 194 -8.30 -3.60 4.30
CA ALA A 194 -8.72 -2.52 3.42
C ALA A 194 -8.72 -3.01 1.98
N SER A 195 -9.78 -2.71 1.25
CA SER A 195 -9.88 -3.00 -0.18
C SER A 195 -9.76 -1.71 -1.01
N ARG A 196 -9.31 -1.84 -2.26
CA ARG A 196 -9.15 -0.68 -3.15
C ARG A 196 -10.45 0.03 -3.49
N ASP A 197 -11.58 -0.64 -3.39
CA ASP A 197 -12.90 -0.06 -3.63
C ASP A 197 -13.56 0.52 -2.37
N GLY A 198 -12.75 0.71 -1.30
CA GLY A 198 -13.15 1.45 -0.11
C GLY A 198 -13.71 0.63 1.04
N TRP A 199 -13.89 -0.68 0.87
CA TRP A 199 -14.39 -1.52 1.94
C TRP A 199 -13.34 -1.81 3.00
N ILE A 200 -13.76 -1.71 4.25
CA ILE A 200 -13.01 -2.10 5.44
C ILE A 200 -13.77 -3.25 6.09
N SER A 201 -13.06 -4.31 6.44
CA SER A 201 -13.62 -5.48 7.12
C SER A 201 -12.81 -5.79 8.36
N VAL A 202 -13.47 -6.24 9.43
CA VAL A 202 -12.84 -6.77 10.64
C VAL A 202 -13.23 -8.24 10.85
N TYR A 203 -12.23 -9.08 11.08
CA TYR A 203 -12.37 -10.51 11.25
C TYR A 203 -11.78 -10.97 12.59
N ASP A 204 -12.51 -11.79 13.34
CA ASP A 204 -12.07 -12.38 14.61
C ASP A 204 -11.32 -13.69 14.32
N LEU A 205 -10.01 -13.68 14.52
CA LEU A 205 -9.15 -14.85 14.34
C LEU A 205 -9.41 -15.96 15.38
N HIS A 206 -9.82 -15.60 16.62
CA HIS A 206 -10.15 -16.58 17.64
C HIS A 206 -11.40 -17.40 17.28
N ASN A 207 -12.38 -16.78 16.68
CA ASN A 207 -13.68 -17.40 16.35
C ASN A 207 -13.83 -17.69 14.85
N LEU A 208 -12.81 -17.41 14.04
CA LEU A 208 -12.80 -17.59 12.58
C LEU A 208 -14.06 -17.00 11.93
N SER A 209 -14.36 -15.74 12.23
CA SER A 209 -15.63 -15.11 11.88
C SER A 209 -15.49 -13.65 11.47
N MET A 210 -16.22 -13.28 10.40
CA MET A 210 -16.37 -11.86 10.01
C MET A 210 -17.28 -11.17 11.04
N ILE A 211 -16.84 -9.99 11.52
CA ILE A 211 -17.53 -9.23 12.56
C ILE A 211 -18.32 -8.09 11.95
N ALA A 212 -17.67 -7.23 11.20
CA ALA A 212 -18.30 -6.06 10.60
C ALA A 212 -17.60 -5.64 9.31
N GLU A 213 -18.34 -4.87 8.51
CA GLU A 213 -17.88 -4.28 7.28
C GLU A 213 -18.44 -2.87 7.13
N VAL A 214 -17.64 -1.96 6.55
CA VAL A 214 -18.08 -0.62 6.19
C VAL A 214 -17.33 -0.14 4.95
N ARG A 215 -17.98 0.63 4.10
CA ARG A 215 -17.33 1.27 2.98
C ARG A 215 -16.91 2.68 3.37
N ALA A 216 -15.62 2.88 3.65
CA ALA A 216 -15.05 4.14 4.13
C ALA A 216 -14.72 5.14 3.01
N GLY A 217 -14.80 4.73 1.75
CA GLY A 217 -14.47 5.56 0.60
C GLY A 217 -14.75 4.88 -0.72
N LEU A 218 -14.27 5.47 -1.81
CA LEU A 218 -14.38 4.93 -3.17
C LEU A 218 -13.04 4.35 -3.67
N ASN A 219 -11.94 4.82 -3.09
CA ASN A 219 -10.60 4.27 -3.35
C ASN A 219 -9.74 4.45 -2.10
N THR A 220 -9.55 3.36 -1.36
CA THR A 220 -8.77 3.35 -0.13
C THR A 220 -7.31 2.97 -0.41
N ARG A 221 -6.39 3.66 0.26
CA ARG A 221 -4.95 3.37 0.19
C ARG A 221 -4.55 2.28 1.18
N ASN A 222 -4.78 2.50 2.45
CA ASN A 222 -4.54 1.56 3.55
C ASN A 222 -5.24 2.03 4.83
N LEU A 223 -5.07 1.25 5.89
CA LEU A 223 -5.53 1.59 7.23
C LEU A 223 -4.43 1.35 8.27
N ALA A 224 -4.62 1.90 9.45
CA ALA A 224 -3.83 1.61 10.64
C ALA A 224 -4.75 1.38 11.85
N VAL A 225 -4.30 0.55 12.79
CA VAL A 225 -5.00 0.27 14.06
C VAL A 225 -4.21 0.93 15.20
N SER A 226 -4.88 1.59 16.13
CA SER A 226 -4.23 2.20 17.29
C SER A 226 -3.65 1.15 18.24
N ASN A 227 -2.57 1.51 18.94
CA ASN A 227 -1.90 0.60 19.87
C ASN A 227 -2.75 0.22 21.10
N ASP A 228 -3.78 1.00 21.40
CA ASP A 228 -4.76 0.69 22.45
C ASP A 228 -5.95 -0.16 21.94
N GLY A 229 -5.96 -0.48 20.64
CA GLY A 229 -6.98 -1.32 20.01
C GLY A 229 -8.36 -0.67 19.89
N ARG A 230 -8.49 0.67 20.12
CA ARG A 230 -9.80 1.35 20.10
C ARG A 230 -10.19 1.90 18.74
N TRP A 231 -9.19 2.23 17.88
CA TRP A 231 -9.41 3.03 16.69
C TRP A 231 -8.82 2.40 15.44
N VAL A 232 -9.52 2.56 14.33
CA VAL A 232 -9.01 2.27 12.98
C VAL A 232 -9.03 3.56 12.18
N LEU A 233 -7.88 4.00 11.69
CA LEU A 233 -7.76 5.16 10.81
C LEU A 233 -7.55 4.69 9.36
N VAL A 234 -8.47 5.08 8.48
CA VAL A 234 -8.47 4.72 7.06
C VAL A 234 -8.01 5.92 6.23
N GLY A 235 -7.05 5.70 5.35
CA GLY A 235 -6.58 6.71 4.40
C GLY A 235 -7.11 6.49 3.00
N ASN A 236 -7.78 7.48 2.43
CA ASN A 236 -8.42 7.40 1.13
C ASN A 236 -7.72 8.26 0.05
N TYR A 237 -7.70 7.73 -1.17
CA TYR A 237 -7.39 8.51 -2.37
C TYR A 237 -8.63 9.23 -2.89
N LEU A 238 -9.80 8.60 -2.74
CA LEU A 238 -11.05 9.13 -3.28
C LEU A 238 -12.23 8.81 -2.32
N PRO A 239 -12.91 9.83 -1.83
CA PRO A 239 -12.42 11.21 -1.73
C PRO A 239 -11.13 11.31 -0.92
N GLY A 240 -10.33 12.39 -1.11
CA GLY A 240 -9.10 12.61 -0.34
C GLY A 240 -9.42 12.94 1.12
N ASN A 241 -9.40 11.96 1.99
CA ASN A 241 -9.74 12.12 3.40
C ASN A 241 -9.16 11.00 4.27
N LEU A 242 -9.30 11.18 5.58
CA LEU A 242 -9.15 10.15 6.60
C LEU A 242 -10.53 9.85 7.19
N VAL A 243 -10.79 8.58 7.45
CA VAL A 243 -12.00 8.11 8.14
C VAL A 243 -11.59 7.35 9.38
N LEU A 244 -12.01 7.83 10.54
CA LEU A 244 -11.79 7.22 11.84
C LEU A 244 -12.98 6.35 12.21
N LEU A 245 -12.73 5.10 12.54
CA LEU A 245 -13.73 4.10 12.90
C LEU A 245 -13.46 3.54 14.30
N ASP A 246 -14.50 3.11 14.99
CA ASP A 246 -14.38 2.26 16.19
C ASP A 246 -13.82 0.88 15.76
N ALA A 247 -12.78 0.43 16.42
CA ALA A 247 -12.12 -0.83 16.03
C ALA A 247 -12.98 -2.07 16.32
N ARG A 248 -13.97 -2.00 17.20
CA ARG A 248 -14.79 -3.16 17.60
C ARG A 248 -15.81 -3.56 16.55
N ASP A 249 -16.41 -2.54 15.91
CA ASP A 249 -17.55 -2.75 15.01
C ASP A 249 -17.49 -1.94 13.72
N LEU A 250 -16.43 -1.14 13.52
CA LEU A 250 -16.23 -0.26 12.37
C LEU A 250 -17.27 0.88 12.25
N SER A 251 -17.95 1.25 13.35
CA SER A 251 -18.83 2.42 13.33
C SER A 251 -18.05 3.71 13.09
N LEU A 252 -18.62 4.63 12.30
CA LEU A 252 -18.00 5.91 11.97
C LEU A 252 -17.92 6.83 13.18
N ILE A 253 -16.70 7.24 13.55
CA ILE A 253 -16.41 8.19 14.61
C ILE A 253 -16.20 9.60 14.05
N LYS A 254 -15.27 9.76 13.12
CA LYS A 254 -14.89 11.07 12.57
C LYS A 254 -14.47 10.97 11.11
N HIS A 255 -14.86 11.97 10.34
CA HIS A 255 -14.40 12.20 8.99
C HIS A 255 -13.45 13.41 8.99
N ILE A 256 -12.27 13.27 8.46
CA ILE A 256 -11.22 14.29 8.48
C ILE A 256 -10.80 14.56 7.02
N PRO A 257 -11.20 15.69 6.42
CA PRO A 257 -10.75 16.05 5.08
C PRO A 257 -9.23 16.20 5.02
N ALA A 258 -8.60 15.58 4.04
CA ALA A 258 -7.16 15.72 3.80
C ALA A 258 -6.92 17.00 2.99
N VAL A 259 -6.71 18.11 3.70
CA VAL A 259 -6.51 19.46 3.12
C VAL A 259 -5.24 20.05 3.70
N GLY A 260 -4.30 20.43 2.83
CA GLY A 260 -3.06 21.08 3.23
C GLY A 260 -3.29 22.42 3.97
N GLN A 261 -2.25 22.93 4.59
CA GLN A 261 -2.31 24.20 5.31
C GLN A 261 -2.70 25.37 4.39
N ASP A 262 -2.41 25.27 3.12
CA ASP A 262 -2.74 26.26 2.08
C ASP A 262 -4.17 26.11 1.51
N GLY A 263 -4.95 25.14 2.02
CA GLY A 263 -6.29 24.84 1.52
C GLY A 263 -6.32 23.87 0.34
N THR A 264 -5.17 23.35 -0.12
CA THR A 264 -5.09 22.40 -1.23
C THR A 264 -5.60 21.02 -0.80
N PRO A 265 -6.61 20.43 -1.49
CA PRO A 265 -7.03 19.06 -1.24
C PRO A 265 -5.93 18.05 -1.58
N SER A 266 -5.83 16.99 -0.81
CA SER A 266 -4.83 15.95 -1.01
C SER A 266 -5.44 14.55 -0.89
N ARG A 267 -4.85 13.61 -1.62
CA ARG A 267 -5.01 12.19 -1.37
C ARG A 267 -4.12 11.79 -0.19
N VAL A 268 -4.47 10.69 0.48
CA VAL A 268 -3.66 10.12 1.56
C VAL A 268 -2.78 9.01 1.00
N SER A 269 -1.46 9.19 1.00
CA SER A 269 -0.54 8.21 0.40
C SER A 269 -0.14 7.06 1.32
N ALA A 270 -0.13 7.27 2.63
CA ALA A 270 0.13 6.23 3.63
C ALA A 270 -0.44 6.61 5.00
N VAL A 271 -0.85 5.60 5.77
CA VAL A 271 -1.26 5.72 7.17
C VAL A 271 -0.63 4.57 7.95
N TYR A 272 0.14 4.88 9.01
CA TYR A 272 0.72 3.88 9.90
C TYR A 272 0.56 4.29 11.36
N THR A 273 0.47 3.29 12.26
CA THR A 273 0.50 3.53 13.69
C THR A 273 1.94 3.72 14.17
N ALA A 274 2.12 4.60 15.14
CA ALA A 274 3.38 4.81 15.86
C ALA A 274 3.16 4.48 17.35
N PRO A 275 3.24 3.19 17.76
CA PRO A 275 2.84 2.73 19.08
C PRO A 275 3.50 3.48 20.25
N PRO A 276 4.82 3.74 20.26
CA PRO A 276 5.45 4.45 21.37
C PRO A 276 5.07 5.93 21.47
N ARG A 277 4.37 6.46 20.46
CA ARG A 277 3.93 7.86 20.38
C ARG A 277 2.44 8.02 20.63
N ASP A 278 1.70 6.93 20.81
CA ASP A 278 0.23 6.91 20.88
C ASP A 278 -0.40 7.76 19.76
N SER A 279 0.08 7.56 18.53
CA SER A 279 -0.36 8.35 17.38
C SER A 279 -0.41 7.57 16.08
N PHE A 280 -1.23 8.04 15.16
CA PHE A 280 -1.14 7.71 13.74
C PHE A 280 -0.28 8.74 13.02
N VAL A 281 0.54 8.28 12.09
CA VAL A 281 1.28 9.14 11.17
C VAL A 281 0.76 8.92 9.76
N VAL A 282 0.53 10.03 9.06
CA VAL A 282 -0.13 10.09 7.76
C VAL A 282 0.75 10.85 6.79
N ALA A 283 0.96 10.33 5.59
CA ALA A 283 1.58 11.05 4.50
C ALA A 283 0.52 11.55 3.52
N LEU A 284 0.60 12.81 3.13
CA LEU A 284 -0.26 13.41 2.13
C LEU A 284 0.44 13.39 0.76
N LYS A 285 -0.32 12.98 -0.27
CA LYS A 285 0.25 12.74 -1.60
C LYS A 285 0.45 13.99 -2.44
N ASP A 286 -0.45 14.95 -2.30
CA ASP A 286 -0.56 16.09 -3.22
C ASP A 286 -0.15 17.43 -2.58
N VAL A 287 0.25 17.38 -1.31
CA VAL A 287 0.85 18.48 -0.55
C VAL A 287 2.09 18.00 0.19
N GLN A 288 3.01 18.89 0.48
CA GLN A 288 4.27 18.57 1.15
C GLN A 288 4.10 18.53 2.68
N GLU A 289 3.22 17.65 3.14
CA GLU A 289 2.92 17.50 4.57
C GLU A 289 2.85 16.03 4.99
N ALA A 290 3.36 15.75 6.19
CA ALA A 290 2.95 14.60 7.00
C ALA A 290 2.11 15.11 8.18
N TRP A 291 1.18 14.30 8.62
CA TRP A 291 0.33 14.59 9.78
C TRP A 291 0.56 13.55 10.87
N GLU A 292 0.58 14.01 12.12
CA GLU A 292 0.52 13.13 13.29
C GLU A 292 -0.78 13.38 14.03
N LEU A 293 -1.58 12.33 14.22
CA LEU A 293 -2.87 12.36 14.92
C LEU A 293 -2.74 11.55 16.20
N SER A 294 -2.67 12.21 17.35
CA SER A 294 -2.62 11.54 18.64
C SER A 294 -3.95 10.88 18.98
N TYR A 295 -3.86 9.66 19.57
CA TYR A 295 -4.97 8.96 20.19
C TYR A 295 -4.77 8.77 21.70
N ALA A 296 -3.80 9.46 22.30
CA ALA A 296 -3.57 9.46 23.75
C ALA A 296 -4.70 10.17 24.51
N GLY A 297 -5.08 9.63 25.64
CA GLY A 297 -6.09 10.23 26.53
C GLY A 297 -7.48 10.36 25.91
N GLU A 298 -8.01 11.58 25.87
CA GLU A 298 -9.27 11.94 25.18
C GLU A 298 -8.95 12.66 23.87
N PRO A 299 -8.73 11.92 22.76
CA PRO A 299 -8.17 12.49 21.55
C PRO A 299 -9.22 13.29 20.75
N THR A 300 -8.81 14.44 20.26
CA THR A 300 -9.59 15.21 19.29
C THR A 300 -9.33 14.77 17.84
N PHE A 301 -8.24 14.05 17.60
CA PHE A 301 -7.74 13.66 16.27
C PHE A 301 -7.50 14.86 15.34
N GLU A 302 -7.12 16.00 15.92
CA GLU A 302 -6.66 17.15 15.15
C GLU A 302 -5.22 16.89 14.68
N PRO A 303 -4.92 17.10 13.38
CA PRO A 303 -3.60 16.79 12.87
C PRO A 303 -2.55 17.80 13.34
N ARG A 304 -1.48 17.32 13.96
CA ARG A 304 -0.23 18.06 14.05
C ARG A 304 0.45 18.00 12.68
N ARG A 305 0.53 19.13 12.01
CA ARG A 305 1.08 19.24 10.66
C ARG A 305 2.60 19.33 10.69
N ILE A 306 3.25 18.51 9.88
CA ILE A 306 4.70 18.43 9.75
C ILE A 306 5.03 18.75 8.30
N LYS A 307 5.77 19.84 8.06
CA LYS A 307 6.17 20.23 6.71
C LYS A 307 7.25 19.27 6.19
N ALA A 308 7.02 18.71 5.02
CA ALA A 308 8.00 17.92 4.28
C ALA A 308 8.72 18.78 3.24
N ALA A 309 9.93 18.40 2.85
CA ALA A 309 10.68 19.07 1.79
C ALA A 309 10.13 18.76 0.39
N ASP A 310 9.47 17.61 0.23
CA ASP A 310 8.87 17.15 -1.03
C ASP A 310 7.58 16.36 -0.76
N PHE A 311 6.86 16.02 -1.82
CA PHE A 311 5.66 15.17 -1.78
C PHE A 311 6.00 13.76 -1.28
N LEU A 312 5.18 13.22 -0.40
CA LEU A 312 5.41 11.92 0.24
C LEU A 312 4.54 10.85 -0.41
N ASP A 313 5.15 9.77 -0.91
CA ASP A 313 4.43 8.63 -1.46
C ASP A 313 4.31 7.47 -0.47
N ASP A 314 5.36 7.24 0.31
CA ASP A 314 5.45 6.19 1.31
C ASP A 314 6.54 6.52 2.33
N PHE A 315 6.50 5.87 3.47
CA PHE A 315 7.49 6.09 4.53
C PHE A 315 7.69 4.86 5.40
N SER A 316 8.76 4.89 6.19
CA SER A 316 9.07 3.95 7.25
C SER A 316 9.52 4.69 8.50
N PHE A 317 9.43 4.05 9.68
CA PHE A 317 9.94 4.60 10.93
C PHE A 317 11.32 4.05 11.26
N THR A 318 12.06 4.79 12.10
CA THR A 318 13.15 4.21 12.87
C THR A 318 12.59 3.29 13.96
N PRO A 319 13.40 2.32 14.48
CA PRO A 319 12.95 1.40 15.53
C PRO A 319 12.44 2.09 16.81
N ASP A 320 12.92 3.30 17.09
CA ASP A 320 12.48 4.15 18.22
C ASP A 320 11.30 5.06 17.88
N TYR A 321 10.78 5.01 16.63
CA TYR A 321 9.70 5.87 16.13
C TYR A 321 9.96 7.37 16.25
N ARG A 322 11.21 7.78 16.40
CA ARG A 322 11.58 9.18 16.45
C ARG A 322 11.68 9.82 15.06
N HIS A 323 12.15 9.05 14.09
CA HIS A 323 12.34 9.58 12.74
C HIS A 323 11.44 8.87 11.72
N LEU A 324 11.03 9.66 10.76
CA LEU A 324 10.33 9.23 9.56
C LEU A 324 11.31 9.26 8.37
N LEU A 325 11.50 8.12 7.72
CA LEU A 325 12.17 8.03 6.43
C LEU A 325 11.08 8.08 5.36
N ALA A 326 11.12 9.05 4.48
CA ALA A 326 10.09 9.24 3.46
C ALA A 326 10.69 9.46 2.08
N THR A 327 10.02 8.96 1.05
CA THR A 327 10.40 9.15 -0.35
C THR A 327 9.24 9.67 -1.18
N SER A 328 9.58 10.34 -2.28
CA SER A 328 8.63 10.78 -3.29
C SER A 328 8.97 10.16 -4.65
N ARG A 329 7.94 9.85 -5.44
CA ARG A 329 8.12 9.41 -6.83
C ARG A 329 8.60 10.53 -7.76
N LYS A 330 8.49 11.77 -7.36
CA LYS A 330 8.91 12.94 -8.14
C LYS A 330 10.35 13.35 -7.85
N ALA A 331 10.89 12.99 -6.68
CA ALA A 331 12.25 13.32 -6.27
C ALA A 331 13.22 12.15 -6.50
N HIS A 332 14.48 12.48 -6.69
CA HIS A 332 15.59 11.52 -6.67
C HIS A 332 16.15 11.48 -5.25
N GLY A 333 15.59 10.60 -4.41
CA GLY A 333 16.04 10.45 -3.05
C GLY A 333 14.91 10.36 -2.05
N GLY A 334 15.27 10.51 -0.80
CA GLY A 334 14.37 10.53 0.34
C GLY A 334 14.75 11.61 1.32
N GLN A 335 13.98 11.75 2.39
CA GLN A 335 14.23 12.68 3.47
C GLN A 335 14.01 11.99 4.81
N VAL A 336 14.76 12.44 5.81
CA VAL A 336 14.56 12.07 7.22
C VAL A 336 13.91 13.24 7.92
N ILE A 337 12.81 12.97 8.61
CA ILE A 337 12.09 13.95 9.41
C ILE A 337 12.12 13.50 10.87
N ASP A 338 12.55 14.37 11.77
CA ASP A 338 12.46 14.16 13.21
C ASP A 338 11.01 14.47 13.65
N LEU A 339 10.31 13.47 14.13
CA LEU A 339 8.90 13.57 14.52
C LEU A 339 8.69 14.39 15.80
N ASP A 340 9.69 14.50 16.68
CA ASP A 340 9.57 15.30 17.91
C ASP A 340 9.59 16.78 17.60
N THR A 341 10.49 17.20 16.74
CA THR A 341 10.64 18.60 16.33
C THR A 341 9.78 18.98 15.12
N GLY A 342 9.33 18.01 14.33
CA GLY A 342 8.62 18.22 13.06
C GLY A 342 9.50 18.83 11.98
N LYS A 343 10.82 18.62 12.03
CA LYS A 343 11.78 19.22 11.09
C LYS A 343 12.51 18.15 10.28
N ALA A 344 12.86 18.51 9.04
CA ALA A 344 13.79 17.72 8.24
C ALA A 344 15.17 17.71 8.90
N VAL A 345 15.77 16.51 8.97
CA VAL A 345 17.11 16.26 9.53
C VAL A 345 18.14 16.28 8.40
N THR A 346 17.88 15.53 7.33
CA THR A 346 18.77 15.39 6.18
C THR A 346 18.04 14.80 4.99
N ASP A 347 18.61 14.98 3.81
CA ASP A 347 18.22 14.24 2.62
C ASP A 347 18.98 12.91 2.54
N ILE A 348 18.33 11.89 1.97
CA ILE A 348 18.91 10.57 1.75
C ILE A 348 19.07 10.37 0.25
N PRO A 349 20.30 10.16 -0.27
CA PRO A 349 20.54 9.91 -1.68
C PRO A 349 20.16 8.46 -2.04
N LEU A 350 18.89 8.20 -2.26
CA LEU A 350 18.38 6.90 -2.70
C LEU A 350 18.14 6.93 -4.21
N PRO A 351 18.76 6.03 -4.98
CA PRO A 351 18.57 5.98 -6.42
C PRO A 351 17.20 5.39 -6.80
N GLY A 352 16.67 5.82 -7.93
CA GLY A 352 15.45 5.25 -8.52
C GLY A 352 14.20 5.47 -7.69
N MET A 353 13.42 4.40 -7.48
CA MET A 353 12.16 4.42 -6.71
C MET A 353 12.24 3.40 -5.55
N PRO A 354 12.80 3.79 -4.41
CA PRO A 354 12.81 2.92 -3.23
C PRO A 354 11.39 2.70 -2.70
N HIS A 355 11.11 1.48 -2.20
CA HIS A 355 9.82 1.10 -1.63
C HIS A 355 9.94 1.01 -0.11
N LEU A 356 9.90 2.16 0.56
CA LEU A 356 10.19 2.26 2.00
C LEU A 356 9.21 1.47 2.88
N GLY A 357 7.93 1.44 2.53
CA GLY A 357 6.94 0.66 3.27
C GLY A 357 7.16 -0.86 3.26
N SER A 358 8.04 -1.36 2.40
CA SER A 358 8.51 -2.74 2.40
C SER A 358 9.98 -2.87 2.83
N GLY A 359 10.61 -1.77 3.20
CA GLY A 359 11.94 -1.77 3.79
C GLY A 359 11.94 -2.41 5.17
N ILE A 360 13.09 -2.91 5.57
CA ILE A 360 13.31 -3.57 6.86
C ILE A 360 14.56 -3.03 7.54
N TYR A 361 14.62 -3.19 8.83
CA TYR A 361 15.81 -2.86 9.60
C TYR A 361 16.30 -4.05 10.42
N TRP A 362 17.61 -4.08 10.67
CA TRP A 362 18.25 -5.05 11.55
C TRP A 362 19.53 -4.47 12.17
N LYS A 363 20.10 -5.17 13.13
CA LYS A 363 21.41 -4.80 13.71
C LYS A 363 22.55 -5.47 12.95
N ARG A 364 23.48 -4.64 12.47
CA ARG A 364 24.77 -5.06 11.91
C ARG A 364 25.90 -4.46 12.74
N ASP A 365 26.77 -5.30 13.29
CA ASP A 365 27.84 -4.87 14.19
C ASP A 365 27.35 -3.97 15.36
N GLY A 366 26.17 -4.28 15.89
CA GLY A 366 25.54 -3.52 16.98
C GLY A 366 24.81 -2.25 16.56
N LYS A 367 24.88 -1.82 15.30
CA LYS A 367 24.24 -0.61 14.75
C LYS A 367 23.02 -0.96 13.91
N TRP A 368 22.01 -0.09 13.96
CA TRP A 368 20.85 -0.23 13.10
C TRP A 368 21.17 0.13 11.66
N VAL A 369 20.80 -0.75 10.75
CA VAL A 369 20.78 -0.52 9.31
C VAL A 369 19.36 -0.67 8.79
N PHE A 370 19.05 0.10 7.75
CA PHE A 370 17.78 0.01 7.03
C PHE A 370 18.05 -0.39 5.58
N ALA A 371 17.31 -1.36 5.08
CA ALA A 371 17.41 -1.78 3.68
C ALA A 371 16.05 -1.66 2.99
N THR A 372 16.07 -1.20 1.75
CA THR A 372 14.86 -1.03 0.95
C THR A 372 15.04 -1.55 -0.47
N PRO A 373 14.03 -2.30 -1.00
CA PRO A 373 14.03 -2.67 -2.40
C PRO A 373 13.72 -1.47 -3.28
N ASN A 374 14.05 -1.58 -4.56
CA ASN A 374 13.83 -0.54 -5.54
C ASN A 374 12.92 -1.05 -6.66
N VAL A 375 11.79 -0.36 -6.90
CA VAL A 375 10.78 -0.79 -7.89
C VAL A 375 11.09 -0.36 -9.33
N SER A 376 12.15 0.40 -9.54
CA SER A 376 12.59 0.85 -10.88
C SER A 376 13.99 0.38 -11.27
N LYS A 377 14.77 -0.12 -10.32
CA LYS A 377 16.14 -0.58 -10.55
C LYS A 377 16.38 -1.92 -9.85
N GLY A 378 17.20 -2.77 -10.44
CA GLY A 378 17.63 -4.04 -9.84
C GLY A 378 18.69 -3.82 -8.76
N LEU A 379 18.29 -3.29 -7.62
CA LEU A 379 19.17 -3.08 -6.47
C LEU A 379 18.42 -2.95 -5.16
N ILE A 380 19.11 -3.23 -4.06
CA ILE A 380 18.71 -2.93 -2.69
C ILE A 380 19.64 -1.86 -2.14
N SER A 381 19.09 -0.80 -1.58
CA SER A 381 19.88 0.23 -0.88
C SER A 381 19.92 -0.06 0.61
N VAL A 382 21.12 -0.06 1.21
CA VAL A 382 21.34 -0.26 2.64
C VAL A 382 21.89 1.02 3.25
N LEU A 383 21.22 1.54 4.28
CA LEU A 383 21.53 2.80 4.97
C LEU A 383 21.97 2.54 6.41
N ASP A 384 22.95 3.32 6.88
CA ASP A 384 23.26 3.47 8.30
C ASP A 384 22.22 4.41 8.94
N MET A 385 21.53 3.96 9.97
CA MET A 385 20.43 4.72 10.59
C MET A 385 20.90 5.77 11.63
N GLU A 386 22.19 5.82 11.97
CA GLU A 386 22.75 6.87 12.82
C GLU A 386 23.23 8.05 11.97
N THR A 387 23.87 7.75 10.84
CA THR A 387 24.51 8.76 9.98
C THR A 387 23.68 9.10 8.74
N TRP A 388 22.66 8.31 8.43
CA TRP A 388 21.80 8.41 7.23
C TRP A 388 22.57 8.25 5.91
N LYS A 389 23.75 7.66 5.96
CA LYS A 389 24.58 7.45 4.77
C LYS A 389 24.28 6.09 4.13
N LEU A 390 24.38 6.08 2.82
CA LEU A 390 24.32 4.84 2.06
C LEU A 390 25.59 4.02 2.37
N ILE A 391 25.39 2.79 2.90
CA ILE A 391 26.47 1.83 3.17
C ILE A 391 26.79 1.06 1.90
N LYS A 392 25.75 0.53 1.22
CA LYS A 392 25.90 -0.34 0.06
C LYS A 392 24.67 -0.31 -0.83
N GLU A 393 24.89 -0.40 -2.12
CA GLU A 393 23.90 -0.83 -3.11
C GLU A 393 24.21 -2.28 -3.49
N ILE A 394 23.23 -3.15 -3.30
CA ILE A 394 23.37 -4.58 -3.58
C ILE A 394 22.66 -4.85 -4.91
N PRO A 395 23.38 -5.21 -6.00
CA PRO A 395 22.75 -5.55 -7.27
C PRO A 395 21.85 -6.77 -7.14
N THR A 396 20.68 -6.72 -7.81
CA THR A 396 19.73 -7.83 -7.93
C THR A 396 19.43 -8.10 -9.40
N GLU A 397 18.85 -9.26 -9.71
CA GLU A 397 18.55 -9.65 -11.10
C GLU A 397 17.40 -8.85 -11.75
N GLY A 398 16.80 -7.92 -11.02
CA GLY A 398 15.77 -7.01 -11.49
C GLY A 398 15.16 -6.22 -10.34
N PRO A 399 14.24 -5.27 -10.63
CA PRO A 399 13.60 -4.46 -9.60
C PRO A 399 12.77 -5.31 -8.64
N GLY A 400 12.89 -5.03 -7.32
CA GLY A 400 12.18 -5.71 -6.25
C GLY A 400 11.04 -4.90 -5.67
N PHE A 401 10.19 -5.56 -4.88
CA PHE A 401 9.04 -4.90 -4.25
C PHE A 401 8.96 -5.17 -2.74
N PHE A 402 9.28 -6.38 -2.29
CA PHE A 402 9.16 -6.77 -0.89
C PHE A 402 10.49 -7.25 -0.30
N MET A 403 10.73 -6.88 0.95
CA MET A 403 11.81 -7.46 1.76
C MET A 403 11.25 -7.98 3.08
N ARG A 404 11.86 -9.05 3.59
CA ARG A 404 11.60 -9.61 4.91
C ARG A 404 12.84 -10.24 5.49
N SER A 405 12.92 -10.21 6.80
CA SER A 405 13.87 -10.98 7.58
C SER A 405 13.20 -11.38 8.90
N GLN A 406 13.95 -12.06 9.74
CA GLN A 406 13.59 -12.38 11.11
C GLN A 406 14.87 -12.30 11.96
N ALA A 407 14.76 -11.95 13.23
CA ALA A 407 15.91 -11.73 14.11
C ALA A 407 16.90 -12.90 14.11
N ASN A 408 16.38 -14.14 14.10
CA ASN A 408 17.19 -15.36 14.10
C ASN A 408 17.71 -15.80 12.72
N SER A 409 17.24 -15.14 11.63
CA SER A 409 17.70 -15.44 10.27
C SER A 409 18.98 -14.67 9.94
N PRO A 410 20.02 -15.32 9.40
CA PRO A 410 21.20 -14.62 8.90
C PRO A 410 20.93 -13.85 7.61
N TYR A 411 19.78 -14.10 6.97
CA TYR A 411 19.44 -13.55 5.67
C TYR A 411 18.26 -12.57 5.73
N ALA A 412 18.37 -11.52 4.89
CA ALA A 412 17.25 -10.72 4.46
C ALA A 412 16.80 -11.22 3.08
N TRP A 413 15.53 -11.59 2.94
CA TRP A 413 14.94 -12.11 1.72
C TRP A 413 14.30 -10.99 0.92
N THR A 414 14.53 -10.94 -0.38
CA THR A 414 13.93 -9.96 -1.29
C THR A 414 13.54 -10.60 -2.60
N ASP A 415 12.42 -10.19 -3.16
CA ASP A 415 11.97 -10.64 -4.47
C ASP A 415 12.63 -9.84 -5.61
N VAL A 416 12.56 -10.42 -6.81
CA VAL A 416 12.74 -9.74 -8.08
C VAL A 416 11.35 -9.63 -8.72
N PHE A 417 10.60 -8.61 -8.34
CA PHE A 417 9.17 -8.54 -8.68
C PHE A 417 8.91 -8.20 -10.14
N PHE A 418 9.79 -7.42 -10.74
CA PHE A 418 9.62 -6.89 -12.10
C PHE A 418 10.72 -7.38 -13.03
N GLY A 419 10.37 -7.54 -14.31
CA GLY A 419 11.31 -7.96 -15.35
C GLY A 419 11.30 -9.47 -15.62
N PRO A 420 12.24 -9.95 -16.45
CA PRO A 420 12.25 -11.34 -16.93
C PRO A 420 12.64 -12.37 -15.86
N ASN A 421 13.31 -11.94 -14.78
CA ASN A 421 13.77 -12.81 -13.70
C ASN A 421 12.83 -12.76 -12.48
N ASN A 422 11.54 -12.46 -12.68
CA ASN A 422 10.58 -12.31 -11.60
C ASN A 422 10.24 -13.62 -10.85
N ASP A 423 10.81 -14.72 -11.25
CA ASP A 423 10.79 -16.01 -10.55
C ASP A 423 11.89 -16.15 -9.49
N ALA A 424 12.80 -15.16 -9.38
CA ALA A 424 13.91 -15.18 -8.44
C ALA A 424 13.58 -14.51 -7.11
N VAL A 425 14.10 -15.10 -6.04
CA VAL A 425 14.14 -14.50 -4.69
C VAL A 425 15.57 -14.57 -4.18
N HIS A 426 16.13 -13.41 -3.85
CA HIS A 426 17.49 -13.32 -3.33
C HIS A 426 17.51 -13.35 -1.81
N LEU A 427 18.48 -14.06 -1.23
CA LEU A 427 18.82 -14.08 0.18
C LEU A 427 20.10 -13.29 0.36
N ILE A 428 20.01 -12.15 1.00
CA ILE A 428 21.12 -11.25 1.28
C ILE A 428 21.65 -11.56 2.67
N ASP A 429 22.94 -11.88 2.77
CA ASP A 429 23.60 -12.02 4.05
C ASP A 429 23.62 -10.68 4.80
N LYS A 430 23.06 -10.64 6.02
CA LYS A 430 22.89 -9.44 6.82
C LYS A 430 24.21 -8.81 7.30
N GLN A 431 25.31 -9.56 7.32
CA GLN A 431 26.62 -9.08 7.74
C GLN A 431 27.48 -8.62 6.58
N THR A 432 27.59 -9.42 5.52
CA THR A 432 28.42 -9.09 4.35
C THR A 432 27.71 -8.14 3.39
N LEU A 433 26.40 -8.09 3.44
CA LEU A 433 25.54 -7.34 2.51
C LEU A 433 25.75 -7.79 1.06
N GLU A 434 25.80 -9.10 0.84
CA GLU A 434 25.94 -9.72 -0.48
C GLU A 434 24.83 -10.74 -0.70
N VAL A 435 24.46 -10.97 -1.95
CA VAL A 435 23.54 -12.06 -2.32
C VAL A 435 24.24 -13.38 -2.06
N ALA A 436 23.82 -14.08 -0.99
CA ALA A 436 24.36 -15.39 -0.63
C ALA A 436 23.71 -16.52 -1.41
N HIS A 437 22.40 -16.44 -1.64
CA HIS A 437 21.61 -17.45 -2.36
C HIS A 437 20.56 -16.81 -3.24
N THR A 438 20.16 -17.53 -4.29
CA THR A 438 19.01 -17.19 -5.13
C THR A 438 18.13 -18.42 -5.28
N LEU A 439 16.86 -18.31 -4.89
CA LEU A 439 15.85 -19.36 -5.04
C LEU A 439 14.98 -19.06 -6.25
N ARG A 440 14.53 -20.12 -6.95
CA ARG A 440 13.54 -20.07 -8.04
C ARG A 440 12.47 -21.12 -7.77
N PRO A 441 11.49 -20.82 -6.91
CA PRO A 441 10.53 -21.79 -6.38
C PRO A 441 9.66 -22.44 -7.45
N MET A 442 9.28 -21.67 -8.47
CA MET A 442 8.57 -22.13 -9.66
C MET A 442 9.08 -21.36 -10.88
N PRO A 443 10.05 -21.92 -11.63
CA PRO A 443 10.66 -21.22 -12.75
C PRO A 443 9.65 -20.66 -13.75
N GLY A 444 9.82 -19.39 -14.13
CA GLY A 444 8.93 -18.66 -15.02
C GLY A 444 7.66 -18.11 -14.39
N LYS A 445 7.40 -18.35 -13.08
CA LYS A 445 6.26 -17.78 -12.34
C LYS A 445 6.74 -16.77 -11.31
N ASN A 446 6.05 -15.62 -11.19
CA ASN A 446 6.45 -14.55 -10.30
C ASN A 446 6.47 -15.02 -8.83
N ALA A 447 7.64 -14.97 -8.19
CA ALA A 447 7.86 -15.32 -6.79
C ALA A 447 8.05 -14.06 -5.95
N ALA A 448 7.22 -13.86 -4.94
CA ALA A 448 7.22 -12.61 -4.18
C ALA A 448 6.74 -12.77 -2.74
N HIS A 449 7.04 -11.74 -1.95
CA HIS A 449 6.56 -11.57 -0.59
C HIS A 449 6.89 -12.76 0.32
N VAL A 450 7.94 -12.68 1.08
CA VAL A 450 8.32 -13.67 2.11
C VAL A 450 7.72 -13.25 3.45
N GLU A 451 7.35 -14.22 4.27
CA GLU A 451 7.02 -14.02 5.69
C GLU A 451 7.52 -15.23 6.49
N PHE A 452 7.86 -15.03 7.76
CA PHE A 452 8.42 -16.06 8.62
C PHE A 452 7.39 -16.53 9.66
N THR A 453 7.54 -17.78 10.12
CA THR A 453 6.92 -18.21 11.38
C THR A 453 7.42 -17.36 12.54
N ASN A 454 6.63 -17.28 13.61
CA ASN A 454 6.96 -16.42 14.75
C ASN A 454 8.33 -16.73 15.37
N ASP A 455 8.76 -18.00 15.35
CA ASP A 455 10.07 -18.47 15.80
C ASP A 455 11.20 -18.30 14.76
N GLY A 456 10.87 -17.91 13.52
CA GLY A 456 11.81 -17.75 12.43
C GLY A 456 12.31 -19.04 11.79
N ARG A 457 11.76 -20.21 12.19
CA ARG A 457 12.20 -21.51 11.69
C ARG A 457 11.84 -21.73 10.22
N TYR A 458 10.69 -21.26 9.80
CA TYR A 458 10.23 -21.44 8.44
C TYR A 458 9.95 -20.11 7.76
N ALA A 459 10.25 -20.07 6.45
CA ALA A 459 9.95 -18.96 5.56
C ALA A 459 8.88 -19.39 4.56
N LEU A 460 7.80 -18.62 4.47
CA LEU A 460 6.69 -18.84 3.57
C LEU A 460 6.82 -17.87 2.38
N LEU A 461 6.88 -18.40 1.16
CA LEU A 461 7.06 -17.64 -0.07
C LEU A 461 5.84 -17.82 -0.99
N SER A 462 5.33 -16.73 -1.53
CA SER A 462 4.22 -16.75 -2.50
C SER A 462 4.69 -16.87 -3.92
N VAL A 463 3.98 -17.66 -4.71
CA VAL A 463 4.06 -17.64 -6.18
C VAL A 463 2.79 -16.96 -6.72
N TRP A 464 2.94 -15.77 -7.29
CA TRP A 464 1.85 -14.90 -7.75
C TRP A 464 1.34 -15.30 -9.14
N ASP A 465 0.74 -16.45 -9.23
CA ASP A 465 0.19 -17.02 -10.46
C ASP A 465 -1.19 -17.60 -10.18
N THR A 466 -2.06 -17.71 -11.18
CA THR A 466 -3.36 -18.37 -11.03
C THR A 466 -3.22 -19.83 -10.65
N GLU A 467 -2.20 -20.48 -11.17
CA GLU A 467 -1.70 -21.80 -10.74
C GLU A 467 -0.51 -21.64 -9.80
N GLY A 468 -0.69 -20.76 -8.80
CA GLY A 468 0.35 -20.43 -7.85
C GLY A 468 0.38 -21.35 -6.64
N ALA A 469 1.23 -21.00 -5.70
CA ALA A 469 1.37 -21.73 -4.46
C ALA A 469 1.91 -20.85 -3.32
N LEU A 470 1.65 -21.28 -2.11
CA LEU A 470 2.42 -20.90 -0.94
C LEU A 470 3.44 -22.00 -0.68
N ILE A 471 4.73 -21.65 -0.73
CA ILE A 471 5.83 -22.61 -0.56
C ILE A 471 6.53 -22.32 0.76
N ILE A 472 6.69 -23.37 1.55
CA ILE A 472 7.29 -23.30 2.89
C ILE A 472 8.71 -23.87 2.81
N TYR A 473 9.69 -23.08 3.23
CA TYR A 473 11.08 -23.46 3.33
C TYR A 473 11.52 -23.54 4.80
N ASP A 474 12.35 -24.51 5.16
CA ASP A 474 13.17 -24.38 6.34
C ASP A 474 14.16 -23.22 6.13
N ALA A 475 14.07 -22.20 6.99
CA ALA A 475 14.80 -20.94 6.81
C ALA A 475 16.33 -21.08 6.98
N LYS A 476 16.79 -22.20 7.53
CA LYS A 476 18.22 -22.51 7.76
C LYS A 476 18.80 -23.36 6.65
N THR A 477 18.12 -24.46 6.25
CA THR A 477 18.62 -25.38 5.24
C THR A 477 18.24 -24.93 3.82
N LEU A 478 17.23 -24.06 3.68
CA LEU A 478 16.64 -23.60 2.44
C LEU A 478 15.96 -24.72 1.64
N GLU A 479 15.66 -25.84 2.28
CA GLU A 479 14.93 -26.95 1.69
C GLU A 479 13.43 -26.68 1.70
N GLU A 480 12.74 -27.04 0.63
CA GLU A 480 11.27 -26.97 0.56
C GLU A 480 10.67 -28.04 1.48
N VAL A 481 9.86 -27.62 2.45
CA VAL A 481 9.20 -28.49 3.43
C VAL A 481 7.79 -28.85 2.97
N LYS A 482 7.06 -27.87 2.43
CA LYS A 482 5.67 -28.05 2.01
C LYS A 482 5.31 -27.06 0.91
N ARG A 483 4.41 -27.47 0.04
CA ARG A 483 3.82 -26.64 -1.01
C ARG A 483 2.30 -26.72 -0.93
N ILE A 484 1.63 -25.57 -0.87
CA ILE A 484 0.18 -25.47 -0.81
C ILE A 484 -0.29 -24.75 -2.07
N PRO A 485 -0.98 -25.43 -3.00
CA PRO A 485 -1.55 -24.76 -4.18
C PRO A 485 -2.54 -23.68 -3.75
N MET A 486 -2.40 -22.48 -4.32
CA MET A 486 -3.27 -21.32 -4.05
C MET A 486 -3.41 -20.46 -5.30
N ASN A 487 -4.56 -19.79 -5.43
CA ASN A 487 -4.83 -18.92 -6.55
C ASN A 487 -4.25 -17.51 -6.29
N LYS A 488 -3.06 -17.26 -6.85
CA LYS A 488 -2.34 -15.98 -6.77
C LYS A 488 -2.25 -15.43 -5.32
N PRO A 489 -1.62 -16.18 -4.39
CA PRO A 489 -1.42 -15.70 -3.02
C PRO A 489 -0.52 -14.47 -3.06
N SER A 490 -1.09 -13.29 -2.82
CA SER A 490 -0.37 -12.02 -3.02
C SER A 490 0.41 -11.57 -1.80
N GLY A 491 -0.03 -11.91 -0.60
CA GLY A 491 0.65 -11.56 0.63
C GLY A 491 0.25 -12.51 1.74
N LYS A 492 1.15 -12.74 2.68
CA LYS A 492 0.88 -13.46 3.91
C LYS A 492 1.53 -12.74 5.07
N TYR A 493 0.88 -12.81 6.22
CA TYR A 493 1.23 -11.98 7.36
C TYR A 493 1.08 -12.83 8.61
N ASN A 494 2.20 -13.01 9.32
CA ASN A 494 2.20 -13.72 10.61
C ASN A 494 1.71 -12.78 11.72
N VAL A 495 0.77 -13.23 12.52
CA VAL A 495 0.16 -12.43 13.59
C VAL A 495 1.23 -11.95 14.57
N GLY A 496 2.03 -12.85 15.13
CA GLY A 496 3.05 -12.53 16.13
C GLY A 496 4.07 -11.51 15.62
N ASN A 497 4.63 -11.73 14.41
CA ASN A 497 5.61 -10.82 13.83
C ASN A 497 5.04 -9.41 13.63
N LYS A 498 3.74 -9.31 13.30
CA LYS A 498 3.09 -8.03 13.03
C LYS A 498 2.71 -7.25 14.28
N ILE A 499 2.26 -7.92 15.34
CA ILE A 499 1.90 -7.25 16.60
C ILE A 499 3.12 -6.87 17.44
N ASP A 500 4.21 -7.65 17.33
CA ASP A 500 5.47 -7.38 18.06
C ASP A 500 6.36 -6.38 17.32
N PHE A 501 6.03 -5.97 16.10
CA PHE A 501 6.90 -5.15 15.25
C PHE A 501 8.32 -5.74 15.16
N ALA A 502 8.40 -7.05 14.98
CA ALA A 502 9.62 -7.82 15.05
C ALA A 502 10.68 -7.31 14.06
N GLU A 503 11.96 -7.40 14.45
CA GLU A 503 13.11 -7.08 13.59
C GLU A 503 12.99 -7.81 12.24
N GLY A 504 13.23 -7.10 11.14
CA GLY A 504 13.08 -7.64 9.79
C GLY A 504 11.65 -7.65 9.24
N THR A 505 10.67 -7.16 10.02
CA THR A 505 9.28 -6.98 9.58
C THR A 505 9.07 -5.56 9.04
N SER A 506 8.41 -5.40 7.91
CA SER A 506 7.96 -4.10 7.40
C SER A 506 6.56 -3.76 7.92
N HIS A 507 6.16 -2.50 7.80
CA HIS A 507 4.84 -1.97 8.24
C HIS A 507 3.66 -2.53 7.47
#